data_17eae9b2292800ab2dac80161986cb57
#
_entry.id   17eae9b2292800ab2dac80161986cb57
#
_cell.length_a   1.000
_cell.length_b   1.000
_cell.length_c   1.000
_cell.angle_alpha   90.00
_cell.angle_beta   90.00
_cell.angle_gamma   90.00
#
_symmetry.space_group_name_H-M   'P 1'
#
loop_
_entity.id
_entity.type
_entity.pdbx_description
1 polymer ?
#
loop_
_entity_poly.entity_id
_entity_poly.type
_entity_poly.pdbx_seq_one_letter_code
_entity_poly.pdbx_strand_id
1 'polypeptide(L)'
;EGCANQATSLVCAYLLTGEKSYLTNAYRNMDYILGKNATGYCYVTGFGMKSPLYPHHRLSASDDIEAPLPGFLVGGPNPGQQDGVAYASNLPDESYADVEGSYASNEIAINWSAALVALVSSLDALMSK
;
A
#
# COMPACT_ATOMS: atom_id res chain seq x y z
N GLU A 1 -1.99 0.87 -4.25
CA GLU A 1 -2.83 -0.07 -5.02
C GLU A 1 -2.09 -0.61 -6.24
N GLY A 2 -1.68 0.23 -7.18
CA GLY A 2 -1.03 -0.17 -8.43
C GLY A 2 0.14 -1.12 -8.22
N CYS A 3 0.99 -0.86 -7.22
CA CYS A 3 2.13 -1.71 -6.89
C CYS A 3 1.73 -3.14 -6.50
N ALA A 4 0.66 -3.33 -5.73
CA ALA A 4 0.19 -4.66 -5.33
C ALA A 4 -0.33 -5.46 -6.52
N ASN A 5 -1.16 -4.85 -7.38
CA ASN A 5 -1.67 -5.48 -8.60
C ASN A 5 -0.54 -5.84 -9.57
N GLN A 6 0.39 -4.92 -9.79
CA GLN A 6 1.57 -5.15 -10.64
C GLN A 6 2.43 -6.30 -10.10
N ALA A 7 2.67 -6.33 -8.78
CA ALA A 7 3.46 -7.38 -8.16
C ALA A 7 2.79 -8.77 -8.29
N THR A 8 1.47 -8.84 -8.14
CA THR A 8 0.72 -10.08 -8.35
C THR A 8 0.86 -10.57 -9.80
N SER A 9 0.78 -9.66 -10.77
CA SER A 9 1.02 -9.99 -12.18
C SER A 9 2.44 -10.50 -12.43
N LEU A 10 3.44 -9.90 -11.77
CA LEU A 10 4.83 -10.36 -11.84
C LEU A 10 5.02 -11.75 -11.22
N VAL A 11 4.34 -12.07 -10.13
CA VAL A 11 4.35 -13.44 -9.57
C VAL A 11 3.75 -14.42 -10.56
N CYS A 12 2.63 -14.09 -11.20
CA CYS A 12 2.04 -14.94 -12.24
C CYS A 12 3.01 -15.16 -13.43
N ALA A 13 3.69 -14.10 -13.88
CA ALA A 13 4.68 -14.19 -14.94
C ALA A 13 5.85 -15.12 -14.54
N TYR A 14 6.33 -15.01 -13.29
CA TYR A 14 7.34 -15.92 -12.76
C TYR A 14 6.88 -17.38 -12.76
N LEU A 15 5.66 -17.65 -12.32
CA LEU A 15 5.10 -19.01 -12.27
C LEU A 15 4.96 -19.63 -13.66
N LEU A 16 4.67 -18.82 -14.68
CA LEU A 16 4.52 -19.28 -16.05
C LEU A 16 5.86 -19.47 -16.78
N THR A 17 6.85 -18.64 -16.48
CA THR A 17 8.09 -18.60 -17.27
C THR A 17 9.31 -19.17 -16.54
N GLY A 18 9.31 -19.20 -15.20
CA GLY A 18 10.46 -19.51 -14.37
C GLY A 18 11.50 -18.38 -14.30
N GLU A 19 11.26 -17.26 -14.95
CA GLU A 19 12.20 -16.13 -15.01
C GLU A 19 12.27 -15.37 -13.68
N LYS A 20 13.38 -15.50 -12.96
CA LYS A 20 13.58 -14.96 -11.60
C LYS A 20 13.49 -13.44 -11.52
N SER A 21 13.74 -12.73 -12.60
CA SER A 21 13.63 -11.27 -12.64
C SER A 21 12.23 -10.79 -12.29
N TYR A 22 11.18 -11.50 -12.70
CA TYR A 22 9.80 -11.20 -12.34
C TYR A 22 9.57 -11.30 -10.83
N LEU A 23 10.04 -12.38 -10.20
CA LEU A 23 9.90 -12.56 -8.76
C LEU A 23 10.68 -11.49 -7.98
N THR A 24 11.89 -11.17 -8.40
CA THR A 24 12.68 -10.08 -7.80
C THR A 24 11.95 -8.75 -7.85
N ASN A 25 11.31 -8.43 -8.95
CA ASN A 25 10.54 -7.19 -9.07
C ASN A 25 9.23 -7.22 -8.27
N ALA A 26 8.60 -8.37 -8.09
CA ALA A 26 7.47 -8.52 -7.18
C ALA A 26 7.87 -8.22 -5.73
N TYR A 27 9.02 -8.71 -5.26
CA TYR A 27 9.55 -8.36 -3.94
C TYR A 27 9.88 -6.87 -3.80
N ARG A 28 10.42 -6.23 -4.84
CA ARG A 28 10.67 -4.77 -4.84
C ARG A 28 9.39 -3.96 -4.69
N ASN A 29 8.32 -4.37 -5.35
CA ASN A 29 7.01 -3.75 -5.17
C ASN A 29 6.47 -3.94 -3.75
N MET A 30 6.67 -5.12 -3.16
CA MET A 30 6.31 -5.37 -1.76
C MET A 30 7.15 -4.50 -0.81
N ASP A 31 8.44 -4.39 -1.04
CA ASP A 31 9.35 -3.50 -0.29
C ASP A 31 8.88 -2.04 -0.34
N TYR A 32 8.45 -1.57 -1.52
CA TYR A 32 7.88 -0.23 -1.68
C TYR A 32 6.63 -0.04 -0.81
N ILE A 33 5.71 -0.99 -0.82
CA ILE A 33 4.49 -0.96 0.01
C ILE A 33 4.85 -0.93 1.50
N LEU A 34 5.88 -1.66 1.90
CA LEU A 34 6.29 -1.81 3.29
C LEU A 34 7.21 -0.69 3.81
N GLY A 35 7.49 0.35 3.00
CA GLY A 35 8.18 1.56 3.46
C GLY A 35 9.50 1.89 2.75
N LYS A 36 10.00 1.07 1.83
CA LYS A 36 11.15 1.42 0.99
C LYS A 36 10.73 2.33 -0.16
N ASN A 37 10.21 3.52 0.18
CA ASN A 37 9.66 4.51 -0.74
C ASN A 37 10.04 5.93 -0.28
N ALA A 38 9.73 6.93 -1.08
CA ALA A 38 10.11 8.32 -0.84
C ALA A 38 9.51 8.91 0.46
N THR A 39 8.34 8.42 0.90
CA THR A 39 7.66 8.91 2.12
C THR A 39 8.09 8.19 3.39
N GLY A 40 8.70 7.02 3.28
CA GLY A 40 9.04 6.13 4.39
C GLY A 40 7.82 5.50 5.08
N TYR A 41 6.60 5.68 4.56
CA TYR A 41 5.40 5.03 5.09
C TYR A 41 5.34 3.57 4.63
N CYS A 42 5.10 2.66 5.58
CA CYS A 42 4.45 1.40 5.27
C CYS A 42 2.98 1.70 4.98
N TYR A 43 2.53 1.51 3.75
CA TYR A 43 1.15 1.82 3.35
C TYR A 43 0.12 0.78 3.83
N VAL A 44 0.49 -0.08 4.76
CA VAL A 44 -0.40 -1.04 5.43
C VAL A 44 -0.60 -0.59 6.87
N THR A 45 -1.85 -0.35 7.27
CA THR A 45 -2.19 0.10 8.62
C THR A 45 -1.68 -0.88 9.68
N GLY A 46 -1.09 -0.35 10.75
CA GLY A 46 -0.61 -1.14 11.88
C GLY A 46 0.68 -1.92 11.67
N PHE A 47 1.36 -1.76 10.52
CA PHE A 47 2.61 -2.44 10.21
C PHE A 47 3.76 -1.45 9.92
N GLY A 48 4.99 -1.90 10.16
CA GLY A 48 6.19 -1.08 9.96
C GLY A 48 6.41 -0.05 11.07
N MET A 49 7.44 0.78 10.89
CA MET A 49 7.81 1.82 11.88
C MET A 49 6.98 3.10 11.71
N LYS A 50 6.44 3.34 10.54
CA LYS A 50 5.61 4.51 10.19
C LYS A 50 4.48 4.02 9.29
N SER A 51 3.28 3.93 9.84
CA SER A 51 2.07 3.48 9.12
C SER A 51 0.97 4.52 9.20
N PRO A 52 -0.05 4.46 8.33
CA PRO A 52 -1.20 5.35 8.39
C PRO A 52 -1.93 5.25 9.74
N LEU A 53 -2.17 6.39 10.36
CA LEU A 53 -2.95 6.51 11.60
C LEU A 53 -4.35 7.06 11.34
N TYR A 54 -4.50 7.90 10.30
CA TYR A 54 -5.74 8.60 9.99
C TYR A 54 -6.23 8.29 8.56
N PRO A 55 -6.46 7.00 8.22
CA PRO A 55 -6.93 6.63 6.89
C PRO A 55 -8.33 7.21 6.63
N HIS A 56 -8.63 7.52 5.37
CA HIS A 56 -9.97 7.88 4.94
C HIS A 56 -10.88 6.65 5.00
N HIS A 57 -11.32 6.31 6.21
CA HIS A 57 -12.12 5.13 6.53
C HIS A 57 -13.11 5.44 7.65
N ARG A 58 -14.40 5.47 7.32
CA ARG A 58 -15.44 5.91 8.24
C ARG A 58 -15.48 5.16 9.56
N LEU A 59 -15.28 3.86 9.55
CA LEU A 59 -15.31 3.06 10.78
C LEU A 59 -14.14 3.43 11.69
N SER A 60 -12.91 3.52 11.16
CA SER A 60 -11.74 3.91 11.94
C SER A 60 -11.81 5.36 12.46
N ALA A 61 -12.57 6.22 11.80
CA ALA A 61 -12.74 7.61 12.22
C ALA A 61 -13.85 7.80 13.28
N SER A 62 -14.68 6.78 13.52
CA SER A 62 -15.89 6.90 14.35
C SER A 62 -15.99 5.93 15.53
N ASP A 63 -14.95 5.12 15.76
CA ASP A 63 -14.98 4.06 16.79
C ASP A 63 -14.31 4.46 18.11
N ASP A 64 -13.90 5.74 18.24
CA ASP A 64 -13.17 6.29 19.40
C ASP A 64 -11.83 5.58 19.70
N ILE A 65 -11.30 4.81 18.76
CA ILE A 65 -10.00 4.15 18.85
C ILE A 65 -9.00 4.90 17.95
N GLU A 66 -7.92 5.40 18.51
CA GLU A 66 -6.95 6.23 17.78
C GLU A 66 -6.26 5.44 16.64
N ALA A 67 -5.91 4.18 16.87
CA ALA A 67 -5.24 3.37 15.86
C ALA A 67 -6.26 2.65 14.96
N PRO A 68 -6.14 2.75 13.62
CA PRO A 68 -7.02 2.01 12.73
C PRO A 68 -6.79 0.50 12.85
N LEU A 69 -7.77 -0.30 12.43
CA LEU A 69 -7.61 -1.74 12.31
C LEU A 69 -6.36 -2.06 11.47
N PRO A 70 -5.47 -2.98 11.92
CA PRO A 70 -4.27 -3.31 11.16
C PRO A 70 -4.59 -4.13 9.90
N GLY A 71 -3.76 -3.98 8.87
CA GLY A 71 -3.81 -4.80 7.66
C GLY A 71 -4.52 -4.17 6.47
N PHE A 72 -5.04 -2.97 6.56
CA PHE A 72 -5.60 -2.27 5.40
C PHE A 72 -4.52 -1.61 4.54
N LEU A 73 -4.61 -1.79 3.23
CA LEU A 73 -3.79 -1.07 2.27
C LEU A 73 -4.43 0.27 1.92
N VAL A 74 -3.72 1.37 2.16
CA VAL A 74 -4.12 2.71 1.69
C VAL A 74 -3.65 2.94 0.26
N GLY A 75 -4.22 3.97 -0.40
CA GLY A 75 -3.94 4.31 -1.79
C GLY A 75 -2.47 4.54 -2.11
N GLY A 76 -1.76 5.24 -1.23
CA GLY A 76 -0.37 5.68 -1.45
C GLY A 76 -0.29 7.00 -2.23
N PRO A 77 0.93 7.45 -2.61
CA PRO A 77 1.13 8.74 -3.26
C PRO A 77 0.25 8.98 -4.48
N ASN A 78 -0.36 10.15 -4.52
CA ASN A 78 -1.19 10.59 -5.63
C ASN A 78 -0.86 12.04 -6.00
N PRO A 79 -0.15 12.28 -7.12
CA PRO A 79 0.24 13.63 -7.53
C PRO A 79 -0.94 14.52 -7.93
N GLY A 80 -2.13 13.95 -8.11
CA GLY A 80 -3.33 14.72 -8.39
C GLY A 80 -3.80 15.59 -7.21
N GLN A 81 -3.54 15.16 -5.97
CA GLN A 81 -3.88 15.90 -4.73
C GLN A 81 -5.28 16.54 -4.76
N GLN A 82 -6.24 15.85 -5.40
CA GLN A 82 -7.54 16.41 -5.73
C GLN A 82 -8.52 16.49 -4.56
N ASP A 83 -8.13 16.04 -3.36
CA ASP A 83 -8.94 16.05 -2.14
C ASP A 83 -8.91 17.38 -1.38
N GLY A 84 -8.01 18.30 -1.78
CA GLY A 84 -7.92 19.64 -1.20
C GLY A 84 -7.29 19.71 0.20
N VAL A 85 -6.73 18.60 0.72
CA VAL A 85 -5.98 18.63 1.97
C VAL A 85 -4.56 19.17 1.73
N ALA A 86 -3.87 19.55 2.81
CA ALA A 86 -2.49 19.99 2.74
C ALA A 86 -1.54 18.79 2.59
N TYR A 87 -0.71 18.80 1.57
CA TYR A 87 0.38 17.83 1.37
C TYR A 87 1.72 18.46 1.73
N ALA A 88 2.62 17.67 2.30
CA ALA A 88 3.97 18.13 2.64
C ALA A 88 4.85 18.36 1.41
N SER A 89 4.54 17.70 0.30
CA SER A 89 5.27 17.80 -0.96
C SER A 89 4.31 17.71 -2.15
N ASN A 90 4.69 18.31 -3.27
CA ASN A 90 4.00 18.17 -4.56
C ASN A 90 4.78 17.27 -5.54
N LEU A 91 5.88 16.67 -5.09
CA LEU A 91 6.58 15.67 -5.89
C LEU A 91 5.73 14.39 -6.00
N PRO A 92 5.65 13.77 -7.18
CA PRO A 92 4.75 12.63 -7.39
C PRO A 92 4.87 11.52 -6.35
N ASP A 93 6.09 11.09 -6.04
CA ASP A 93 6.34 9.98 -5.11
C ASP A 93 6.20 10.35 -3.63
N GLU A 94 6.08 11.65 -3.33
CA GLU A 94 5.92 12.20 -1.98
C GLU A 94 4.52 12.75 -1.72
N SER A 95 3.63 12.72 -2.72
CA SER A 95 2.26 13.25 -2.63
C SER A 95 1.34 12.34 -1.82
N TYR A 96 1.66 12.20 -0.53
CA TYR A 96 0.91 11.42 0.44
C TYR A 96 0.61 12.24 1.70
N ALA A 97 -0.62 12.17 2.19
CA ALA A 97 -1.06 12.84 3.41
C ALA A 97 -1.80 11.86 4.32
N ASP A 98 -1.25 11.62 5.52
CA ASP A 98 -1.90 10.78 6.54
C ASP A 98 -2.89 11.62 7.34
N VAL A 99 -3.99 11.95 6.70
CA VAL A 99 -5.13 12.68 7.29
C VAL A 99 -6.44 12.08 6.78
N GLU A 100 -7.46 12.06 7.62
CA GLU A 100 -8.78 11.49 7.30
C GLU A 100 -9.41 12.08 6.03
N GLY A 101 -9.22 13.37 5.78
CA GLY A 101 -9.75 14.04 4.58
C GLY A 101 -9.08 13.60 3.27
N SER A 102 -7.94 12.92 3.32
CA SER A 102 -7.21 12.54 2.11
C SER A 102 -7.79 11.27 1.46
N TYR A 103 -8.89 11.42 0.75
CA TYR A 103 -9.40 10.32 -0.09
C TYR A 103 -8.52 10.06 -1.32
N ALA A 104 -7.70 11.02 -1.73
CA ALA A 104 -6.85 10.85 -2.91
C ALA A 104 -5.64 9.93 -2.64
N SER A 105 -5.07 9.96 -1.43
CA SER A 105 -3.84 9.20 -1.12
C SER A 105 -3.98 8.22 0.05
N ASN A 106 -4.95 8.43 0.94
CA ASN A 106 -5.07 7.68 2.21
C ASN A 106 -6.39 6.91 2.34
N GLU A 107 -7.13 6.71 1.26
CA GLU A 107 -8.36 5.92 1.25
C GLU A 107 -8.06 4.42 1.34
N ILE A 108 -9.00 3.68 1.93
CA ILE A 108 -9.01 2.22 1.98
C ILE A 108 -10.12 1.71 1.05
N ALA A 109 -9.79 0.69 0.23
CA ALA A 109 -10.77 0.03 -0.62
C ALA A 109 -10.60 -1.50 -0.56
N ILE A 110 -11.74 -2.21 -0.66
CA ILE A 110 -11.76 -3.68 -0.60
C ILE A 110 -10.89 -4.31 -1.68
N ASN A 111 -10.99 -3.82 -2.91
CA ASN A 111 -10.20 -4.32 -4.05
C ASN A 111 -8.69 -4.05 -3.90
N TRP A 112 -8.30 -2.99 -3.20
CA TRP A 112 -6.89 -2.70 -2.93
C TRP A 112 -6.32 -3.67 -1.89
N SER A 113 -7.06 -3.89 -0.80
CA SER A 113 -6.68 -4.86 0.22
C SER A 113 -6.69 -6.29 -0.32
N ALA A 114 -7.62 -6.64 -1.22
CA ALA A 114 -7.62 -7.92 -1.90
C ALA A 114 -6.34 -8.15 -2.74
N ALA A 115 -5.86 -7.12 -3.45
CA ALA A 115 -4.60 -7.19 -4.18
C ALA A 115 -3.39 -7.41 -3.26
N LEU A 116 -3.37 -6.76 -2.08
CA LEU A 116 -2.33 -7.00 -1.07
C LEU A 116 -2.37 -8.44 -0.55
N VAL A 117 -3.56 -8.96 -0.21
CA VAL A 117 -3.72 -10.34 0.27
C VAL A 117 -3.23 -11.33 -0.77
N ALA A 118 -3.59 -11.15 -2.04
CA ALA A 118 -3.14 -12.01 -3.14
C ALA A 118 -1.60 -11.99 -3.27
N LEU A 119 -0.99 -10.80 -3.21
CA LEU A 119 0.47 -10.66 -3.27
C LEU A 119 1.16 -11.33 -2.10
N VAL A 120 0.76 -11.02 -0.86
CA VAL A 120 1.40 -11.55 0.36
C VAL A 120 1.29 -13.06 0.40
N SER A 121 0.10 -13.62 0.16
CA SER A 121 -0.12 -15.06 0.17
C SER A 121 0.71 -15.77 -0.92
N SER A 122 0.84 -15.17 -2.09
CA SER A 122 1.64 -15.74 -3.17
C SER A 122 3.14 -15.76 -2.85
N LEU A 123 3.67 -14.66 -2.30
CA LEU A 123 5.07 -14.57 -1.91
C LEU A 123 5.39 -15.51 -0.74
N ASP A 124 4.52 -15.59 0.27
CA ASP A 124 4.67 -16.51 1.40
C ASP A 124 4.71 -17.97 0.94
N ALA A 125 3.81 -18.37 0.06
CA ALA A 125 3.79 -19.72 -0.51
C ALA A 125 5.06 -20.05 -1.31
N LEU A 126 5.69 -19.08 -1.96
CA LEU A 126 6.95 -19.26 -2.69
C LEU A 126 8.17 -19.33 -1.75
N MET A 127 8.13 -18.64 -0.62
CA MET A 127 9.19 -18.68 0.41
C MET A 127 9.20 -19.99 1.20
N SER A 128 8.04 -20.63 1.33
CA SER A 128 7.86 -21.86 2.11
C SER A 128 8.29 -23.14 1.36
N LYS A 129 8.78 -23.01 0.14
CA LYS A 129 9.31 -24.11 -0.69
C LYS A 129 10.83 -24.16 -0.65
#